data_1885472919fe1c9622794bf8f4437ca1
#
_entry.id   1885472919fe1c9622794bf8f4437ca1
#
_cell.length_a   1.000
_cell.length_b   1.000
_cell.length_c   1.000
_cell.angle_alpha   90.00
_cell.angle_beta   90.00
_cell.angle_gamma   90.00
#
_symmetry.space_group_name_H-M   'P 1'
#
loop_
_entity.id
_entity.type
_entity.pdbx_description
1 polymer ?
#
loop_
_entity_poly.entity_id
_entity_poly.type
_entity_poly.pdbx_seq_one_letter_code
_entity_poly.pdbx_strand_id
1 'polypeptide(L)'
;LGSSYMESDTRDATDRQGFCRKHTKMMFDYGNTLGNAWILKTRLTYVREKLKKEMQEYTPGAAPKRGLFKKKPENGNSVAEWIRGEESHCYICKRMDDTYRRMVDTFVYQVKHEPEFVDMVKASKGFCVHHFADLVEACGEGLSQKEQEQLFPVLFDQMNRELDRMQGDIDWMIEKFDYVNKDKDWKNSKDAVQRTMQKIVGGYPADPVFRDKK
;
A
#
# COMPACT_ATOMS: atom_id res chain seq x y z
N LEU A 1 12.36 -3.05 12.18
CA LEU A 1 13.76 -3.27 12.66
C LEU A 1 14.03 -2.81 14.09
N GLY A 2 13.05 -2.36 14.87
CA GLY A 2 13.21 -2.09 16.29
C GLY A 2 13.69 -3.33 17.05
N SER A 3 13.11 -3.66 18.19
CA SER A 3 13.44 -4.88 18.96
C SER A 3 12.86 -6.17 18.35
N SER A 4 11.83 -6.08 17.52
CA SER A 4 11.06 -7.23 17.02
C SER A 4 11.87 -8.25 16.19
N TYR A 5 13.02 -7.86 15.64
CA TYR A 5 13.90 -8.83 14.94
C TYR A 5 14.47 -9.92 15.87
N MET A 6 14.39 -9.73 17.19
CA MET A 6 14.80 -10.72 18.17
C MET A 6 13.69 -11.74 18.49
N GLU A 7 12.44 -11.45 18.14
CA GLU A 7 11.30 -12.32 18.43
C GLU A 7 11.24 -13.47 17.42
N SER A 8 11.06 -14.71 17.93
CA SER A 8 11.00 -15.92 17.10
C SER A 8 9.88 -15.85 16.06
N ASP A 9 8.68 -15.44 16.46
CA ASP A 9 7.52 -15.39 15.59
C ASP A 9 7.69 -14.38 14.43
N THR A 10 8.33 -13.25 14.73
CA THR A 10 8.68 -12.25 13.70
C THR A 10 9.70 -12.82 12.73
N ARG A 11 10.73 -13.53 13.21
CA ARG A 11 11.72 -14.16 12.33
C ARG A 11 11.11 -15.26 11.48
N ASP A 12 10.32 -16.14 12.05
CA ASP A 12 9.61 -17.19 11.31
C ASP A 12 8.72 -16.63 10.20
N ALA A 13 8.01 -15.53 10.49
CA ALA A 13 7.17 -14.88 9.51
C ALA A 13 7.99 -14.19 8.40
N THR A 14 9.10 -13.52 8.75
CA THR A 14 9.99 -12.88 7.78
C THR A 14 10.78 -13.90 6.94
N ASP A 15 11.11 -15.05 7.52
CA ASP A 15 11.78 -16.14 6.81
C ASP A 15 10.88 -16.77 5.74
N ARG A 16 9.59 -16.92 6.03
CA ARG A 16 8.62 -17.47 5.07
C ARG A 16 8.19 -16.49 3.99
N GLN A 17 8.03 -15.21 4.34
CA GLN A 17 7.47 -14.21 3.43
C GLN A 17 8.52 -13.36 2.71
N GLY A 18 9.73 -13.27 3.26
CA GLY A 18 10.77 -12.42 2.69
C GLY A 18 10.40 -10.95 2.63
N PHE A 19 11.09 -10.22 1.77
CA PHE A 19 10.87 -8.79 1.55
C PHE A 19 11.00 -8.47 0.07
N CYS A 20 10.12 -7.63 -0.46
CA CYS A 20 10.24 -7.12 -1.82
C CYS A 20 11.42 -6.12 -1.91
N ARG A 21 11.85 -5.85 -3.14
CA ARG A 21 12.99 -4.95 -3.43
C ARG A 21 12.87 -3.58 -2.74
N LYS A 22 11.67 -2.98 -2.74
CA LYS A 22 11.40 -1.69 -2.10
C LYS A 22 11.66 -1.76 -0.59
N HIS A 23 11.08 -2.75 0.09
CA HIS A 23 11.20 -2.85 1.54
C HIS A 23 12.58 -3.32 1.98
N THR A 24 13.28 -4.14 1.18
CA THR A 24 14.70 -4.45 1.42
C THR A 24 15.57 -3.18 1.40
N LYS A 25 15.34 -2.30 0.40
CA LYS A 25 16.05 -1.02 0.37
C LYS A 25 15.74 -0.14 1.58
N MET A 26 14.47 -0.02 1.97
CA MET A 26 14.08 0.74 3.17
C MET A 26 14.71 0.18 4.45
N MET A 27 14.82 -1.14 4.57
CA MET A 27 15.50 -1.79 5.70
C MET A 27 16.98 -1.45 5.73
N PHE A 28 17.65 -1.42 4.58
CA PHE A 28 19.04 -1.02 4.45
C PHE A 28 19.24 0.46 4.82
N ASP A 29 18.40 1.34 4.28
CA ASP A 29 18.45 2.79 4.52
C ASP A 29 18.16 3.15 5.99
N TYR A 30 17.42 2.32 6.71
CA TYR A 30 17.15 2.47 8.14
C TYR A 30 18.44 2.40 8.98
N GLY A 31 19.47 1.71 8.51
CA GLY A 31 20.81 1.73 9.07
C GLY A 31 21.06 0.75 10.23
N ASN A 32 20.08 -0.09 10.63
CA ASN A 32 20.32 -1.14 11.63
C ASN A 32 21.00 -2.36 11.01
N THR A 33 22.31 -2.28 10.83
CA THR A 33 23.10 -3.35 10.20
C THR A 33 22.99 -4.69 10.94
N LEU A 34 23.03 -4.68 12.26
CA LEU A 34 22.93 -5.92 13.07
C LEU A 34 21.55 -6.56 12.95
N GLY A 35 20.47 -5.75 13.03
CA GLY A 35 19.11 -6.24 12.87
C GLY A 35 18.87 -6.81 11.47
N ASN A 36 19.38 -6.13 10.43
CA ASN A 36 19.36 -6.64 9.06
C ASN A 36 20.12 -7.96 8.92
N ALA A 37 21.30 -8.06 9.51
CA ALA A 37 22.11 -9.29 9.44
C ALA A 37 21.40 -10.48 10.11
N TRP A 38 20.72 -10.29 11.23
CA TRP A 38 19.94 -11.35 11.89
C TRP A 38 18.77 -11.84 11.03
N ILE A 39 17.98 -10.93 10.49
CA ILE A 39 16.85 -11.26 9.59
C ILE A 39 17.37 -11.97 8.33
N LEU A 40 18.41 -11.42 7.69
CA LEU A 40 18.96 -12.02 6.47
C LEU A 40 19.61 -13.36 6.70
N LYS A 41 20.22 -13.60 7.86
CA LYS A 41 20.83 -14.90 8.21
C LYS A 41 19.79 -16.02 8.17
N THR A 42 18.67 -15.86 8.86
CA THR A 42 17.63 -16.89 8.94
C THR A 42 16.88 -17.03 7.61
N ARG A 43 16.56 -15.90 6.96
CA ARG A 43 15.95 -15.91 5.61
C ARG A 43 16.85 -16.61 4.58
N LEU A 44 18.14 -16.35 4.56
CA LEU A 44 19.08 -17.00 3.65
C LEU A 44 19.15 -18.51 3.90
N THR A 45 19.13 -18.92 5.15
CA THR A 45 19.08 -20.35 5.51
C THR A 45 17.81 -21.00 4.96
N TYR A 46 16.64 -20.38 5.17
CA TYR A 46 15.36 -20.85 4.65
C TYR A 46 15.39 -20.98 3.11
N VAL A 47 15.79 -19.92 2.40
CA VAL A 47 15.86 -19.91 0.93
C VAL A 47 16.82 -21.00 0.42
N ARG A 48 17.99 -21.12 1.02
CA ARG A 48 18.99 -22.12 0.64
C ARG A 48 18.47 -23.56 0.77
N GLU A 49 17.80 -23.86 1.87
CA GLU A 49 17.27 -25.21 2.13
C GLU A 49 16.11 -25.54 1.16
N LYS A 50 15.21 -24.61 0.98
CA LYS A 50 14.07 -24.78 0.05
C LYS A 50 14.53 -24.90 -1.40
N LEU A 51 15.39 -23.99 -1.84
CA LEU A 51 15.93 -23.99 -3.19
C LEU A 51 16.72 -25.28 -3.49
N LYS A 52 17.52 -25.75 -2.52
CA LYS A 52 18.24 -27.01 -2.65
C LYS A 52 17.29 -28.19 -2.86
N LYS A 53 16.17 -28.21 -2.12
CA LYS A 53 15.14 -29.25 -2.27
C LYS A 53 14.52 -29.20 -3.68
N GLU A 54 14.06 -28.02 -4.13
CA GLU A 54 13.48 -27.85 -5.46
C GLU A 54 14.45 -28.26 -6.59
N MET A 55 15.75 -27.93 -6.43
CA MET A 55 16.78 -28.33 -7.40
C MET A 55 17.04 -29.85 -7.40
N GLN A 56 16.95 -30.52 -6.25
CA GLN A 56 17.11 -31.97 -6.16
C GLN A 56 15.91 -32.72 -6.73
N GLU A 57 14.72 -32.18 -6.61
CA GLU A 57 13.48 -32.77 -7.14
C GLU A 57 13.26 -32.45 -8.64
N TYR A 58 14.07 -31.57 -9.22
CA TYR A 58 13.97 -31.16 -10.60
C TYR A 58 14.39 -32.26 -11.56
N THR A 59 13.49 -32.64 -12.47
CA THR A 59 13.78 -33.64 -13.51
C THR A 59 13.75 -32.96 -14.89
N PRO A 60 14.89 -32.88 -15.60
CA PRO A 60 14.94 -32.32 -16.94
C PRO A 60 14.00 -33.05 -17.92
N GLY A 61 13.23 -32.30 -18.69
CA GLY A 61 12.32 -32.86 -19.71
C GLY A 61 11.04 -33.49 -19.15
N ALA A 62 10.80 -33.51 -17.86
CA ALA A 62 9.54 -33.94 -17.30
C ALA A 62 8.41 -32.99 -17.75
N ALA A 63 7.42 -33.51 -18.48
CA ALA A 63 6.23 -32.76 -18.83
C ALA A 63 5.48 -32.35 -17.54
N PRO A 64 4.93 -31.13 -17.46
CA PRO A 64 4.15 -30.71 -16.32
C PRO A 64 2.98 -31.69 -16.10
N LYS A 65 2.81 -32.18 -14.87
CA LYS A 65 1.72 -33.10 -14.51
C LYS A 65 0.39 -32.42 -14.79
N ARG A 66 -0.30 -32.83 -15.86
CA ARG A 66 -1.65 -32.36 -16.20
C ARG A 66 -2.63 -32.91 -15.15
N GLY A 67 -3.03 -32.07 -14.19
CA GLY A 67 -4.23 -32.34 -13.41
C GLY A 67 -5.46 -32.05 -14.26
N LEU A 68 -6.43 -32.97 -14.29
CA LEU A 68 -7.66 -32.92 -15.09
C LEU A 68 -8.53 -31.67 -14.89
N PHE A 69 -8.21 -30.80 -13.92
CA PHE A 69 -9.00 -29.63 -13.53
C PHE A 69 -8.20 -28.32 -13.34
N LYS A 70 -6.94 -28.22 -13.78
CA LYS A 70 -6.17 -26.98 -13.69
C LYS A 70 -6.01 -26.32 -15.04
N LYS A 71 -6.33 -25.01 -15.10
CA LYS A 71 -6.04 -24.11 -16.22
C LYS A 71 -4.57 -24.26 -16.63
N LYS A 72 -4.35 -24.18 -17.96
CA LYS A 72 -3.12 -24.23 -18.73
C LYS A 72 -1.83 -24.14 -17.89
N PRO A 73 -0.95 -25.14 -17.89
CA PRO A 73 0.35 -25.03 -17.26
C PRO A 73 1.18 -24.02 -18.06
N GLU A 74 1.51 -22.90 -17.47
CA GLU A 74 2.67 -22.14 -17.88
C GLU A 74 3.88 -23.08 -17.74
N ASN A 75 4.82 -23.03 -18.66
CA ASN A 75 5.99 -23.93 -18.78
C ASN A 75 6.59 -24.25 -17.40
N GLY A 76 6.19 -25.37 -16.80
CA GLY A 76 6.43 -25.69 -15.42
C GLY A 76 7.84 -26.15 -15.15
N ASN A 77 8.72 -25.22 -14.85
CA ASN A 77 9.96 -25.49 -14.16
C ASN A 77 9.72 -25.24 -12.67
N SER A 78 9.63 -26.29 -11.85
CA SER A 78 9.29 -26.18 -10.42
C SER A 78 10.24 -25.22 -9.65
N VAL A 79 11.51 -25.19 -10.02
CA VAL A 79 12.50 -24.26 -9.43
C VAL A 79 12.15 -22.81 -9.78
N ALA A 80 11.83 -22.52 -11.05
CA ALA A 80 11.47 -21.17 -11.47
C ALA A 80 10.13 -20.72 -10.87
N GLU A 81 9.15 -21.61 -10.78
CA GLU A 81 7.86 -21.34 -10.15
C GLU A 81 8.01 -21.03 -8.66
N TRP A 82 8.81 -21.82 -7.96
CA TRP A 82 9.12 -21.56 -6.56
C TRP A 82 9.80 -20.20 -6.36
N ILE A 83 10.84 -19.86 -7.17
CA ILE A 83 11.52 -18.56 -7.08
C ILE A 83 10.56 -17.41 -7.32
N ARG A 84 9.72 -17.47 -8.36
CA ARG A 84 8.73 -16.42 -8.65
C ARG A 84 7.68 -16.30 -7.53
N GLY A 85 7.28 -17.43 -6.95
CA GLY A 85 6.43 -17.44 -5.77
C GLY A 85 7.06 -16.69 -4.60
N GLU A 86 8.33 -16.97 -4.31
CA GLU A 86 9.07 -16.27 -3.23
C GLU A 86 9.23 -14.77 -3.49
N GLU A 87 9.44 -14.36 -4.76
CA GLU A 87 9.54 -12.94 -5.14
C GLU A 87 8.21 -12.20 -5.05
N SER A 88 7.08 -12.90 -5.13
CA SER A 88 5.74 -12.30 -5.01
C SER A 88 5.34 -11.99 -3.58
N HIS A 89 6.06 -12.50 -2.59
CA HIS A 89 5.76 -12.34 -1.18
C HIS A 89 6.58 -11.22 -0.54
N CYS A 90 5.98 -10.52 0.41
CA CYS A 90 6.68 -9.55 1.26
C CYS A 90 5.95 -9.41 2.59
N TYR A 91 6.67 -9.67 3.68
CA TYR A 91 6.15 -9.55 5.04
C TYR A 91 5.57 -8.15 5.34
N ILE A 92 6.26 -7.09 4.89
CA ILE A 92 5.80 -5.72 5.14
C ILE A 92 4.57 -5.39 4.29
N CYS A 93 4.60 -5.72 2.98
CA CYS A 93 3.44 -5.48 2.10
C CYS A 93 2.19 -6.19 2.65
N LYS A 94 2.34 -7.47 3.04
CA LYS A 94 1.23 -8.23 3.60
C LYS A 94 0.68 -7.59 4.87
N ARG A 95 1.53 -7.18 5.80
CA ARG A 95 1.08 -6.51 7.03
C ARG A 95 0.42 -5.17 6.77
N MET A 96 0.91 -4.41 5.80
CA MET A 96 0.29 -3.15 5.38
C MET A 96 -1.10 -3.40 4.80
N ASP A 97 -1.22 -4.37 3.89
CA ASP A 97 -2.49 -4.77 3.28
C ASP A 97 -3.49 -5.26 4.33
N ASP A 98 -3.08 -6.19 5.20
CA ASP A 98 -3.92 -6.70 6.30
C ASP A 98 -4.39 -5.57 7.26
N THR A 99 -3.54 -4.57 7.50
CA THR A 99 -3.90 -3.43 8.35
C THR A 99 -4.85 -2.48 7.63
N TYR A 100 -4.58 -2.21 6.37
CA TYR A 100 -5.41 -1.37 5.53
C TYR A 100 -6.83 -1.93 5.38
N ARG A 101 -6.96 -3.22 5.10
CA ARG A 101 -8.28 -3.90 5.04
C ARG A 101 -9.07 -3.71 6.34
N ARG A 102 -8.43 -3.91 7.50
CA ARG A 102 -9.10 -3.65 8.79
C ARG A 102 -9.53 -2.20 8.98
N MET A 103 -8.76 -1.23 8.45
CA MET A 103 -9.17 0.18 8.47
C MET A 103 -10.39 0.42 7.59
N VAL A 104 -10.45 -0.18 6.41
CA VAL A 104 -11.61 -0.12 5.51
C VAL A 104 -12.85 -0.77 6.16
N ASP A 105 -12.68 -1.96 6.75
CA ASP A 105 -13.76 -2.63 7.49
C ASP A 105 -14.28 -1.77 8.66
N THR A 106 -13.35 -1.12 9.38
CA THR A 106 -13.70 -0.21 10.47
C THR A 106 -14.47 1.01 9.96
N PHE A 107 -14.10 1.54 8.81
CA PHE A 107 -14.84 2.65 8.18
C PHE A 107 -16.29 2.25 7.89
N VAL A 108 -16.50 1.10 7.25
CA VAL A 108 -17.86 0.58 6.97
C VAL A 108 -18.65 0.35 8.26
N TYR A 109 -17.99 -0.20 9.29
CA TYR A 109 -18.61 -0.39 10.60
C TYR A 109 -19.05 0.94 11.23
N GLN A 110 -18.17 1.96 11.23
CA GLN A 110 -18.47 3.27 11.82
C GLN A 110 -19.59 3.98 11.07
N VAL A 111 -19.63 3.90 9.74
CA VAL A 111 -20.73 4.45 8.94
C VAL A 111 -22.08 3.87 9.37
N LYS A 112 -22.14 2.57 9.70
CA LYS A 112 -23.37 1.90 10.14
C LYS A 112 -23.82 2.29 11.55
N HIS A 113 -22.86 2.47 12.46
CA HIS A 113 -23.15 2.51 13.89
C HIS A 113 -22.96 3.88 14.54
N GLU A 114 -22.24 4.79 13.86
CA GLU A 114 -21.81 6.07 14.39
C GLU A 114 -22.27 7.21 13.47
N PRO A 115 -23.48 7.77 13.66
CA PRO A 115 -23.98 8.85 12.79
C PRO A 115 -23.03 10.07 12.73
N GLU A 116 -22.39 10.42 13.85
CA GLU A 116 -21.42 11.52 13.94
C GLU A 116 -20.19 11.30 13.06
N PHE A 117 -19.88 10.03 12.76
CA PHE A 117 -18.74 9.68 11.89
C PHE A 117 -18.97 10.15 10.45
N VAL A 118 -20.18 10.04 9.94
CA VAL A 118 -20.54 10.53 8.59
C VAL A 118 -20.38 12.05 8.50
N ASP A 119 -20.73 12.78 9.57
CA ASP A 119 -20.51 14.22 9.64
C ASP A 119 -19.02 14.58 9.68
N MET A 120 -18.21 13.81 10.41
CA MET A 120 -16.76 13.96 10.40
C MET A 120 -16.17 13.73 8.99
N VAL A 121 -16.61 12.70 8.27
CA VAL A 121 -16.20 12.42 6.89
C VAL A 121 -16.56 13.59 5.99
N LYS A 122 -17.79 14.09 6.08
CA LYS A 122 -18.29 15.24 5.32
C LYS A 122 -17.45 16.52 5.55
N ALA A 123 -17.02 16.75 6.78
CA ALA A 123 -16.20 17.92 7.17
C ALA A 123 -14.72 17.74 6.82
N SER A 124 -14.27 16.53 6.53
CA SER A 124 -12.86 16.22 6.26
C SER A 124 -12.40 16.71 4.87
N LYS A 125 -11.08 16.63 4.64
CA LYS A 125 -10.48 16.79 3.31
C LYS A 125 -10.60 15.54 2.43
N GLY A 126 -11.26 14.50 2.94
CA GLY A 126 -11.52 13.24 2.24
C GLY A 126 -10.27 12.42 1.95
N PHE A 127 -10.37 11.62 0.92
CA PHE A 127 -9.43 10.56 0.60
C PHE A 127 -8.69 10.89 -0.71
N CYS A 128 -7.56 10.23 -0.96
CA CYS A 128 -6.99 10.22 -2.31
C CYS A 128 -7.88 9.37 -3.23
N VAL A 129 -7.73 9.55 -4.54
CA VAL A 129 -8.56 8.88 -5.55
C VAL A 129 -8.53 7.35 -5.39
N HIS A 130 -7.36 6.77 -5.09
CA HIS A 130 -7.21 5.34 -4.87
C HIS A 130 -8.02 4.84 -3.65
N HIS A 131 -7.79 5.42 -2.48
CA HIS A 131 -8.53 5.03 -1.28
C HIS A 131 -10.02 5.36 -1.36
N PHE A 132 -10.41 6.39 -2.12
CA PHE A 132 -11.81 6.67 -2.39
C PHE A 132 -12.49 5.54 -3.16
N ALA A 133 -11.81 4.98 -4.17
CA ALA A 133 -12.32 3.82 -4.91
C ALA A 133 -12.53 2.62 -3.99
N ASP A 134 -11.54 2.30 -3.13
CA ASP A 134 -11.63 1.20 -2.18
C ASP A 134 -12.79 1.37 -1.19
N LEU A 135 -13.03 2.60 -0.73
CA LEU A 135 -14.15 2.89 0.18
C LEU A 135 -15.51 2.79 -0.53
N VAL A 136 -15.61 3.24 -1.78
CA VAL A 136 -16.84 3.09 -2.57
C VAL A 136 -17.16 1.61 -2.78
N GLU A 137 -16.15 0.79 -3.13
CA GLU A 137 -16.31 -0.65 -3.30
C GLU A 137 -16.73 -1.32 -1.98
N ALA A 138 -15.99 -1.10 -0.90
CA ALA A 138 -16.28 -1.70 0.40
C ALA A 138 -17.65 -1.30 0.97
N CYS A 139 -18.04 -0.03 0.81
CA CYS A 139 -19.37 0.44 1.21
C CYS A 139 -20.46 -0.14 0.30
N GLY A 140 -20.20 -0.33 -1.00
CA GLY A 140 -21.11 -0.99 -1.92
C GLY A 140 -21.40 -2.43 -1.55
N GLU A 141 -20.39 -3.15 -1.06
CA GLU A 141 -20.52 -4.54 -0.61
C GLU A 141 -21.07 -4.66 0.81
N GLY A 142 -20.63 -3.76 1.69
CA GLY A 142 -20.88 -3.87 3.13
C GLY A 142 -22.15 -3.18 3.65
N LEU A 143 -22.73 -2.22 2.91
CA LEU A 143 -23.90 -1.44 3.31
C LEU A 143 -25.16 -1.89 2.58
N SER A 144 -26.32 -1.78 3.27
CA SER A 144 -27.63 -1.94 2.62
C SER A 144 -27.87 -0.81 1.61
N GLN A 145 -28.80 -1.03 0.67
CA GLN A 145 -29.15 -0.01 -0.34
C GLN A 145 -29.53 1.33 0.30
N LYS A 146 -30.31 1.31 1.37
CA LYS A 146 -30.73 2.52 2.09
C LYS A 146 -29.55 3.28 2.70
N GLU A 147 -28.59 2.57 3.28
CA GLU A 147 -27.37 3.18 3.83
C GLU A 147 -26.48 3.76 2.72
N GLN A 148 -26.37 3.07 1.58
CA GLN A 148 -25.65 3.56 0.40
C GLN A 148 -26.27 4.84 -0.16
N GLU A 149 -27.61 4.89 -0.28
CA GLU A 149 -28.35 6.08 -0.73
C GLU A 149 -28.13 7.30 0.16
N GLN A 150 -27.83 7.08 1.45
CA GLN A 150 -27.50 8.16 2.39
C GLN A 150 -26.03 8.55 2.35
N LEU A 151 -25.10 7.59 2.21
CA LEU A 151 -23.68 7.82 2.30
C LEU A 151 -23.07 8.33 1.01
N PHE A 152 -23.38 7.72 -0.14
CA PHE A 152 -22.70 8.05 -1.40
C PHE A 152 -22.84 9.50 -1.84
N PRO A 153 -23.99 10.16 -1.71
CA PRO A 153 -24.05 11.59 -1.98
C PRO A 153 -23.07 12.41 -1.14
N VAL A 154 -22.91 12.06 0.16
CA VAL A 154 -21.96 12.74 1.06
C VAL A 154 -20.51 12.53 0.62
N LEU A 155 -20.14 11.30 0.27
CA LEU A 155 -18.79 10.96 -0.21
C LEU A 155 -18.47 11.64 -1.54
N PHE A 156 -19.43 11.66 -2.46
CA PHE A 156 -19.23 12.24 -3.80
C PHE A 156 -19.15 13.76 -3.74
N ASP A 157 -20.03 14.40 -2.98
CA ASP A 157 -19.97 15.86 -2.77
C ASP A 157 -18.67 16.28 -2.07
N GLN A 158 -18.24 15.51 -1.07
CA GLN A 158 -16.99 15.76 -0.36
C GLN A 158 -15.79 15.63 -1.32
N MET A 159 -15.76 14.58 -2.15
CA MET A 159 -14.67 14.37 -3.10
C MET A 159 -14.62 15.48 -4.15
N ASN A 160 -15.78 15.83 -4.75
CA ASN A 160 -15.87 16.89 -5.74
C ASN A 160 -15.43 18.23 -5.16
N ARG A 161 -15.94 18.62 -4.00
CA ARG A 161 -15.56 19.86 -3.32
C ARG A 161 -14.05 19.97 -3.13
N GLU A 162 -13.40 18.86 -2.69
CA GLU A 162 -11.97 18.87 -2.45
C GLU A 162 -11.13 18.86 -3.75
N LEU A 163 -11.62 18.23 -4.80
CA LEU A 163 -10.99 18.31 -6.13
C LEU A 163 -11.07 19.72 -6.70
N ASP A 164 -12.26 20.37 -6.62
CA ASP A 164 -12.46 21.75 -7.07
C ASP A 164 -11.57 22.72 -6.28
N ARG A 165 -11.49 22.55 -4.96
CA ARG A 165 -10.61 23.37 -4.11
C ARG A 165 -9.14 23.23 -4.54
N MET A 166 -8.69 21.99 -4.81
CA MET A 166 -7.31 21.75 -5.23
C MET A 166 -7.03 22.25 -6.64
N GLN A 167 -8.02 22.15 -7.54
CA GLN A 167 -7.91 22.77 -8.86
C GLN A 167 -7.68 24.28 -8.75
N GLY A 168 -8.47 24.96 -7.91
CA GLY A 168 -8.27 26.40 -7.66
C GLY A 168 -6.93 26.75 -7.05
N ASP A 169 -6.40 25.90 -6.14
CA ASP A 169 -5.06 26.10 -5.57
C ASP A 169 -3.94 25.92 -6.64
N ILE A 170 -4.07 24.95 -7.54
CA ILE A 170 -3.13 24.75 -8.67
C ILE A 170 -3.22 25.90 -9.67
N ASP A 171 -4.43 26.31 -10.05
CA ASP A 171 -4.64 27.41 -10.97
C ASP A 171 -4.00 28.69 -10.43
N TRP A 172 -4.24 29.00 -9.14
CA TRP A 172 -3.62 30.15 -8.53
C TRP A 172 -2.08 30.03 -8.46
N MET A 173 -1.54 28.85 -8.22
CA MET A 173 -0.10 28.62 -8.27
C MET A 173 0.46 28.94 -9.65
N ILE A 174 -0.21 28.53 -10.73
CA ILE A 174 0.21 28.82 -12.12
C ILE A 174 0.17 30.34 -12.36
N GLU A 175 -0.96 30.98 -11.98
CA GLU A 175 -1.14 32.43 -12.15
C GLU A 175 -0.10 33.25 -11.40
N LYS A 176 0.45 32.74 -10.29
CA LYS A 176 1.49 33.41 -9.50
C LYS A 176 2.82 33.57 -10.27
N PHE A 177 3.06 32.80 -11.31
CA PHE A 177 4.23 32.97 -12.18
C PHE A 177 4.04 34.08 -13.22
N ASP A 178 2.83 34.62 -13.37
CA ASP A 178 2.63 35.84 -14.14
C ASP A 178 3.16 37.06 -13.37
N TYR A 179 3.91 37.95 -14.07
CA TYR A 179 4.48 39.15 -13.46
C TYR A 179 3.44 40.06 -12.79
N VAL A 180 2.20 40.08 -13.28
CA VAL A 180 1.09 40.87 -12.72
C VAL A 180 0.68 40.37 -11.34
N ASN A 181 0.93 39.09 -11.04
CA ASN A 181 0.53 38.45 -9.81
C ASN A 181 1.68 38.22 -8.81
N LYS A 182 2.92 38.56 -9.17
CA LYS A 182 4.13 38.23 -8.36
C LYS A 182 4.06 38.72 -6.91
N ASP A 183 3.49 39.89 -6.69
CA ASP A 183 3.42 40.54 -5.38
C ASP A 183 2.13 40.21 -4.60
N LYS A 184 1.17 39.48 -5.22
CA LYS A 184 -0.06 39.04 -4.55
C LYS A 184 0.22 37.91 -3.56
N ASP A 185 -0.67 37.73 -2.58
CA ASP A 185 -0.59 36.62 -1.63
C ASP A 185 -0.69 35.25 -2.33
N TRP A 186 0.09 34.28 -1.87
CA TRP A 186 0.05 32.90 -2.36
C TRP A 186 -1.21 32.15 -1.99
N LYS A 187 -1.97 32.65 -1.02
CA LYS A 187 -3.11 31.93 -0.43
C LYS A 187 -2.67 30.52 0.00
N ASN A 188 -3.42 29.49 -0.37
CA ASN A 188 -3.13 28.09 -0.05
C ASN A 188 -2.35 27.34 -1.14
N SER A 189 -1.76 28.05 -2.12
CA SER A 189 -1.18 27.42 -3.31
C SER A 189 0.28 26.98 -3.18
N LYS A 190 1.01 27.39 -2.13
CA LYS A 190 2.46 27.12 -1.99
C LYS A 190 2.82 25.63 -2.07
N ASP A 191 1.99 24.77 -1.56
CA ASP A 191 2.14 23.31 -1.52
C ASP A 191 1.10 22.59 -2.41
N ALA A 192 0.45 23.32 -3.32
CA ALA A 192 -0.62 22.79 -4.15
C ALA A 192 -0.16 21.61 -5.02
N VAL A 193 1.06 21.65 -5.56
CA VAL A 193 1.61 20.57 -6.39
C VAL A 193 1.72 19.27 -5.59
N GLN A 194 2.34 19.31 -4.43
CA GLN A 194 2.53 18.13 -3.58
C GLN A 194 1.20 17.56 -3.11
N ARG A 195 0.28 18.42 -2.66
CA ARG A 195 -1.06 18.00 -2.23
C ARG A 195 -1.87 17.40 -3.36
N THR A 196 -1.78 17.96 -4.56
CA THR A 196 -2.47 17.43 -5.73
C THR A 196 -1.91 16.07 -6.14
N MET A 197 -0.58 15.91 -6.14
CA MET A 197 0.04 14.59 -6.37
C MET A 197 -0.44 13.57 -5.34
N GLN A 198 -0.46 13.94 -4.05
CA GLN A 198 -0.96 13.07 -2.98
C GLN A 198 -2.45 12.72 -3.19
N LYS A 199 -3.28 13.68 -3.57
CA LYS A 199 -4.71 13.44 -3.82
C LYS A 199 -4.93 12.47 -4.97
N ILE A 200 -4.17 12.61 -6.06
CA ILE A 200 -4.33 11.78 -7.27
C ILE A 200 -3.76 10.37 -7.08
N VAL A 201 -2.55 10.25 -6.50
CA VAL A 201 -1.81 8.97 -6.47
C VAL A 201 -1.64 8.36 -5.09
N GLY A 202 -2.08 9.02 -4.02
CA GLY A 202 -2.04 8.51 -2.65
C GLY A 202 -0.71 8.66 -1.93
N GLY A 203 0.37 9.02 -2.62
CA GLY A 203 1.70 9.22 -2.05
C GLY A 203 2.10 10.69 -2.00
N TYR A 204 2.62 11.15 -0.86
CA TYR A 204 3.17 12.50 -0.78
C TYR A 204 4.62 12.51 -1.28
N PRO A 205 4.94 13.20 -2.42
CA PRO A 205 6.26 13.08 -3.06
C PRO A 205 7.41 13.62 -2.21
N ALA A 206 7.10 14.50 -1.27
CA ALA A 206 8.08 15.11 -0.36
C ALA A 206 8.20 14.37 0.98
N ASP A 207 7.51 13.24 1.16
CA ASP A 207 7.69 12.40 2.35
C ASP A 207 9.17 11.98 2.42
N PRO A 208 9.86 12.27 3.53
CA PRO A 208 11.24 11.88 3.66
C PRO A 208 11.35 10.36 3.62
N VAL A 209 12.33 9.84 2.91
CA VAL A 209 12.76 8.47 3.14
C VAL A 209 13.06 8.34 4.62
N PHE A 210 12.47 7.32 5.26
CA PHE A 210 12.62 7.10 6.69
C PHE A 210 14.11 7.13 7.07
N ARG A 211 14.51 8.13 7.84
CA ARG A 211 15.86 8.26 8.36
C ARG A 211 15.76 8.23 9.88
N ASP A 212 16.51 7.34 10.50
CA ASP A 212 16.74 7.44 11.94
C ASP A 212 17.34 8.82 12.24
N LYS A 213 16.74 9.56 13.16
CA LYS A 213 17.38 10.73 13.71
C LYS A 213 18.57 10.22 14.52
N LYS A 214 19.77 10.45 14.02
CA LYS A 214 20.99 10.26 14.80
C LYS A 214 20.98 11.16 16.01
#